data_04af99a871ab5dda1f77496e30fa2247
#
_entry.id   04af99a871ab5dda1f77496e30fa2247
#
_cell.length_a   1.000
_cell.length_b   1.000
_cell.length_c   1.000
_cell.angle_alpha   90.00
_cell.angle_beta   90.00
_cell.angle_gamma   90.00
#
_symmetry.space_group_name_H-M   'P 1'
#
loop_
_entity.id
_entity.type
_entity.pdbx_description
1 polymer ?
#
loop_
_entity_poly.entity_id
_entity_poly.type
_entity_poly.pdbx_seq_one_letter_code
_entity_poly.pdbx_strand_id
1 'polypeptide(L)' 'MPYRVVESNDEFCVEKTEDGKVMGCHKTEDEAFAQMRALYAAEDDN' A
#
# COMPACT_ATOMS: atom_id res chain seq x y z
N MET A 1 -1.62 11.82 2.14
CA MET A 1 -1.10 10.48 2.35
C MET A 1 -0.54 9.95 1.05
N PRO A 2 0.72 9.53 1.02
CA PRO A 2 1.32 9.08 -0.25
C PRO A 2 0.87 7.69 -0.69
N TYR A 3 0.26 6.92 0.19
CA TYR A 3 -0.18 5.57 -0.15
C TYR A 3 -1.61 5.34 0.28
N ARG A 4 -2.26 4.38 -0.39
CA ARG A 4 -3.61 3.97 -0.01
C ARG A 4 -3.80 2.51 -0.36
N VAL A 5 -4.79 1.87 0.29
CA VAL A 5 -5.15 0.49 0.00
C VAL A 5 -6.40 0.49 -0.86
N VAL A 6 -6.33 -0.22 -1.96
CA VAL A 6 -7.43 -0.31 -2.92
C VAL A 6 -7.81 -1.76 -3.10
N GLU A 7 -9.09 -2.08 -3.02
CA GLU A 7 -9.57 -3.43 -3.25
C GLU A 7 -9.84 -3.63 -4.73
N SER A 8 -9.30 -4.73 -5.29
CA SER A 8 -9.47 -5.03 -6.70
C SER A 8 -9.40 -6.54 -6.90
N ASN A 9 -10.43 -7.13 -7.52
CA ASN A 9 -10.43 -8.56 -7.86
C ASN A 9 -10.09 -9.45 -6.68
N ASP A 10 -10.76 -9.22 -5.56
CA ASP A 10 -10.57 -10.00 -4.33
C ASP A 10 -9.19 -9.84 -3.74
N GLU A 11 -8.47 -8.82 -4.13
CA GLU A 11 -7.16 -8.52 -3.56
C GLU A 11 -7.14 -7.10 -3.05
N PHE A 12 -6.20 -6.84 -2.16
CA PHE A 12 -5.99 -5.51 -1.60
C PHE A 12 -4.61 -5.05 -2.03
N CYS A 13 -4.58 -3.96 -2.77
CA CYS A 13 -3.33 -3.45 -3.34
C CYS A 13 -2.99 -2.11 -2.71
N VAL A 14 -1.71 -1.92 -2.49
CA VAL A 14 -1.18 -0.65 -1.99
C VAL A 14 -0.69 0.14 -3.19
N GLU A 15 -1.17 1.37 -3.33
CA GLU A 15 -0.72 2.20 -4.44
C GLU A 15 -0.37 3.60 -3.96
N LYS A 16 0.48 4.24 -4.72
CA LYS A 16 0.82 5.63 -4.47
C LYS A 16 -0.32 6.51 -4.94
N THR A 17 -0.75 7.43 -4.08
CA THR A 17 -1.81 8.35 -4.47
C THR A 17 -1.35 9.37 -5.47
N GLU A 18 -0.05 9.60 -5.54
CA GLU A 18 0.53 10.63 -6.36
C GLU A 18 0.38 10.32 -7.85
N ASP A 19 0.71 9.10 -8.24
CA ASP A 19 0.67 8.72 -9.66
C ASP A 19 -0.08 7.43 -9.90
N GLY A 20 -0.67 6.84 -8.86
CA GLY A 20 -1.44 5.62 -9.01
C GLY A 20 -0.60 4.37 -9.19
N LYS A 21 0.68 4.45 -8.93
CA LYS A 21 1.55 3.29 -9.10
C LYS A 21 1.27 2.26 -8.03
N VAL A 22 1.04 1.01 -8.45
CA VAL A 22 0.78 -0.09 -7.53
C VAL A 22 2.10 -0.58 -6.95
N MET A 23 2.20 -0.56 -5.62
CA MET A 23 3.42 -1.00 -4.94
C MET A 23 3.39 -2.47 -4.61
N GLY A 24 2.21 -3.06 -4.48
CA GLY A 24 2.08 -4.48 -4.19
C GLY A 24 0.64 -4.83 -3.90
N CYS A 25 0.30 -6.10 -4.09
CA CYS A 25 -1.06 -6.59 -3.84
C CYS A 25 -1.02 -7.77 -2.89
N HIS A 26 -2.05 -7.89 -2.08
CA HIS A 26 -2.13 -8.91 -1.06
C HIS A 26 -3.53 -9.48 -1.01
N LYS A 27 -3.68 -10.66 -0.45
CA LYS A 27 -4.97 -11.31 -0.37
C LYS A 27 -5.81 -10.82 0.78
N THR A 28 -5.19 -10.21 1.77
CA THR A 28 -5.93 -9.70 2.92
C THR A 28 -5.59 -8.24 3.13
N GLU A 29 -6.54 -7.55 3.75
CA GLU A 29 -6.36 -6.15 4.06
C GLU A 29 -5.24 -5.94 5.08
N ASP A 30 -5.14 -6.85 6.03
CA ASP A 30 -4.09 -6.76 7.04
C ASP A 30 -2.71 -6.76 6.41
N GLU A 31 -2.52 -7.61 5.41
CA GLU A 31 -1.23 -7.67 4.72
C GLU A 31 -0.95 -6.40 3.95
N ALA A 32 -1.99 -5.84 3.32
CA ALA A 32 -1.82 -4.60 2.58
C ALA A 32 -1.44 -3.45 3.53
N PHE A 33 -2.09 -3.38 4.68
CA PHE A 33 -1.75 -2.35 5.65
C PHE A 33 -0.35 -2.55 6.21
N ALA A 34 0.09 -3.80 6.37
CA ALA A 34 1.45 -4.06 6.82
C ALA A 34 2.47 -3.53 5.82
N GLN A 35 2.23 -3.75 4.55
CA GLN A 35 3.13 -3.21 3.52
C GLN A 35 3.11 -1.69 3.53
N MET A 36 1.94 -1.10 3.64
CA MET A 36 1.82 0.35 3.66
C MET A 36 2.59 0.94 4.84
N ARG A 37 2.49 0.29 5.99
CA ARG A 37 3.22 0.74 7.16
C ARG A 37 4.72 0.67 6.94
N ALA A 38 5.19 -0.40 6.29
CA ALA A 38 6.60 -0.54 5.99
C ALA A 38 7.08 0.55 5.04
N LEU A 39 6.25 0.89 4.04
CA LEU A 39 6.59 1.94 3.10
C LEU A 39 6.69 3.30 3.80
N TYR A 40 5.76 3.57 4.70
CA TYR A 40 5.81 4.82 5.46
C TYR A 40 7.05 4.87 6.34
N ALA A 41 7.38 3.75 6.96
CA ALA A 41 8.57 3.71 7.82
C ALA A 41 9.83 3.96 7.02
N ALA A 42 9.90 3.41 5.82
CA ALA A 42 11.07 3.61 4.97
C ALA A 42 11.20 5.06 4.53
N GLU A 43 10.06 5.70 4.21
CA GLU A 43 10.11 7.08 3.75
C GLU A 43 10.31 8.07 4.88
N ASP A 44 9.84 7.70 6.05
CA ASP A 44 9.93 8.57 7.20
C ASP A 44 11.26 8.43 7.92
N ASP A 45 12.18 7.75 7.31
CA ASP A 45 13.48 7.49 7.89
C ASP A 45 14.40 8.69 7.70
N ASN A 46 14.66 9.37 8.76
CA ASN A 46 15.58 10.52 8.74
C ASN A 46 16.64 10.36 9.78
#